data_504dc8726edf402f02750aeb2b87311b
#
_entry.id   504dc8726edf402f02750aeb2b87311b
#
_cell.length_a   1.000
_cell.length_b   1.000
_cell.length_c   1.000
_cell.angle_alpha   90.00
_cell.angle_beta   90.00
_cell.angle_gamma   90.00
#
_symmetry.space_group_name_H-M   'P 1'
#
loop_
_entity.id
_entity.type
_entity.pdbx_description
1 polymer ?
#
loop_
_entity_poly.entity_id
_entity_poly.type
_entity_poly.pdbx_seq_one_letter_code
_entity_poly.pdbx_strand_id
1 'polypeptide(L)'
;MFYHRRFILFPVISMKSSKEMLYSILKTTQKDQIQIKSILTCTMRPSLRKTLENQLQEYYTIESEAYTVAALRGWELPDCDPMQNLISNVRTRLKLSRGNPDKIIVDMVIQRNTKEFINGLKNHENFGNVDLRISTLSQKLLDCETANILQMKRFL
;
A
#
# COMPACT_ATOMS: atom_id res chain seq x y z
N MET A 1 -37.68 33.72 -28.16
CA MET A 1 -36.52 33.76 -27.25
C MET A 1 -36.12 32.34 -26.91
N PHE A 2 -35.13 31.78 -27.62
CA PHE A 2 -34.66 30.43 -27.37
C PHE A 2 -33.47 30.54 -26.43
N TYR A 3 -33.64 30.12 -25.16
CA TYR A 3 -32.54 29.91 -24.24
C TYR A 3 -31.77 28.66 -24.66
N HIS A 4 -30.66 28.84 -25.32
CA HIS A 4 -29.67 27.77 -25.49
C HIS A 4 -29.02 27.52 -24.13
N ARG A 5 -29.56 26.54 -23.39
CA ARG A 5 -28.80 25.93 -22.30
C ARG A 5 -27.63 25.21 -22.96
N ARG A 6 -26.46 25.84 -22.94
CA ARG A 6 -25.21 25.14 -23.14
C ARG A 6 -25.06 24.14 -21.97
N PHE A 7 -25.40 22.89 -22.22
CA PHE A 7 -24.93 21.81 -21.39
C PHE A 7 -23.42 21.79 -21.56
N ILE A 8 -22.69 22.32 -20.58
CA ILE A 8 -21.27 22.09 -20.45
C ILE A 8 -21.17 20.63 -20.02
N LEU A 9 -20.91 19.75 -20.98
CA LEU A 9 -20.51 18.40 -20.75
C LEU A 9 -19.10 18.50 -20.09
N PHE A 10 -19.06 18.54 -18.75
CA PHE A 10 -17.83 18.22 -18.05
C PHE A 10 -17.47 16.78 -18.44
N PRO A 11 -16.22 16.49 -18.87
CA PRO A 11 -15.81 15.11 -19.05
C PRO A 11 -16.09 14.40 -17.73
N VAL A 12 -16.93 13.35 -17.79
CA VAL A 12 -17.16 12.48 -16.64
C VAL A 12 -15.84 11.80 -16.37
N ILE A 13 -15.02 12.39 -15.49
CA ILE A 13 -13.88 11.68 -14.92
C ILE A 13 -14.51 10.51 -14.17
N SER A 14 -14.29 9.31 -14.70
CA SER A 14 -14.75 8.06 -14.08
C SER A 14 -14.18 7.99 -12.67
N MET A 15 -14.98 8.39 -11.69
CA MET A 15 -14.61 8.29 -10.29
C MET A 15 -14.60 6.82 -9.90
N LYS A 16 -13.50 6.34 -9.36
CA LYS A 16 -13.41 4.97 -8.85
C LYS A 16 -14.44 4.76 -7.74
N SER A 17 -15.09 3.62 -7.76
CA SER A 17 -16.07 3.22 -6.75
C SER A 17 -15.42 2.95 -5.39
N SER A 18 -16.24 2.96 -4.33
CA SER A 18 -15.79 2.57 -2.99
C SER A 18 -15.20 1.16 -2.97
N LYS A 19 -15.77 0.22 -3.74
CA LYS A 19 -15.26 -1.14 -3.87
C LYS A 19 -13.88 -1.18 -4.51
N GLU A 20 -13.66 -0.40 -5.57
CA GLU A 20 -12.35 -0.29 -6.23
C GLU A 20 -11.29 0.30 -5.29
N MET A 21 -11.65 1.30 -4.49
CA MET A 21 -10.77 1.87 -3.49
C MET A 21 -10.38 0.84 -2.44
N LEU A 22 -11.34 0.11 -1.91
CA LEU A 22 -11.09 -0.93 -0.92
C LEU A 22 -10.19 -2.03 -1.48
N TYR A 23 -10.41 -2.43 -2.73
CA TYR A 23 -9.56 -3.39 -3.43
C TYR A 23 -8.12 -2.86 -3.59
N SER A 24 -7.96 -1.59 -3.93
CA SER A 24 -6.65 -0.94 -4.03
C SER A 24 -5.89 -0.95 -2.70
N ILE A 25 -6.58 -0.65 -1.60
CA ILE A 25 -6.00 -0.72 -0.24
C ILE A 25 -5.54 -2.15 0.07
N LEU A 26 -6.39 -3.12 -0.17
CA LEU A 26 -6.08 -4.54 0.07
C LEU A 26 -4.87 -4.99 -0.74
N LYS A 27 -4.85 -4.66 -2.02
CA LYS A 27 -3.75 -5.02 -2.92
C LYS A 27 -2.42 -4.41 -2.47
N THR A 28 -2.42 -3.15 -2.06
CA THR A 28 -1.21 -2.49 -1.54
C THR A 28 -0.71 -3.15 -0.27
N THR A 29 -1.58 -3.37 0.70
CA THR A 29 -1.20 -4.01 1.97
C THR A 29 -0.63 -5.41 1.77
N GLN A 30 -1.20 -6.19 0.87
CA GLN A 30 -0.70 -7.54 0.57
C GLN A 30 0.66 -7.53 -0.11
N LYS A 31 0.92 -6.56 -1.00
CA LYS A 31 2.24 -6.37 -1.60
C LYS A 31 3.30 -6.04 -0.56
N ASP A 32 2.97 -5.13 0.34
CA ASP A 32 3.89 -4.73 1.41
C ASP A 32 4.19 -5.88 2.37
N GLN A 33 3.19 -6.69 2.70
CA GLN A 33 3.39 -7.91 3.49
C GLN A 33 4.33 -8.89 2.79
N ILE A 34 4.15 -9.13 1.50
CA ILE A 34 5.01 -10.04 0.73
C ILE A 34 6.45 -9.55 0.73
N GLN A 35 6.68 -8.26 0.53
CA GLN A 35 8.02 -7.69 0.56
C GLN A 35 8.67 -7.90 1.93
N ILE A 36 7.98 -7.52 3.01
CA ILE A 36 8.53 -7.64 4.37
C ILE A 36 8.79 -9.10 4.72
N LYS A 37 7.87 -10.01 4.43
CA LYS A 37 8.07 -11.45 4.67
C LYS A 37 9.29 -11.99 3.93
N SER A 38 9.50 -11.56 2.69
CA SER A 38 10.68 -11.97 1.90
C SER A 38 11.97 -11.42 2.51
N ILE A 39 11.96 -10.17 2.97
CA ILE A 39 13.10 -9.55 3.65
C ILE A 39 13.41 -10.26 4.98
N LEU A 40 12.39 -10.62 5.75
CA LEU A 40 12.56 -11.28 7.06
C LEU A 40 13.16 -12.68 6.98
N THR A 41 13.27 -13.28 5.80
CA THR A 41 14.03 -14.51 5.59
C THR A 41 15.55 -14.29 5.63
N CYS A 42 16.00 -13.05 5.61
CA CYS A 42 17.42 -12.68 5.59
C CYS A 42 17.95 -12.38 6.98
N THR A 43 19.27 -12.48 7.15
CA THR A 43 19.93 -12.06 8.37
C THR A 43 20.05 -10.54 8.40
N MET A 44 19.73 -9.93 9.54
CA MET A 44 19.82 -8.50 9.75
C MET A 44 19.99 -8.18 11.25
N ARG A 45 20.27 -6.91 11.55
CA ARG A 45 20.28 -6.44 12.94
C ARG A 45 18.95 -6.72 13.65
N PRO A 46 18.98 -7.14 14.93
CA PRO A 46 17.76 -7.42 15.68
C PRO A 46 16.78 -6.23 15.75
N SER A 47 17.29 -5.00 15.86
CA SER A 47 16.45 -3.78 15.90
C SER A 47 15.74 -3.50 14.58
N LEU A 48 16.41 -3.74 13.45
CA LEU A 48 15.79 -3.62 12.13
C LEU A 48 14.73 -4.71 11.93
N ARG A 49 15.03 -5.94 12.29
CA ARG A 49 14.07 -7.05 12.26
C ARG A 49 12.81 -6.74 13.06
N LYS A 50 12.99 -6.28 14.29
CA LYS A 50 11.85 -5.93 15.15
C LYS A 50 10.98 -4.83 14.56
N THR A 51 11.60 -3.81 13.97
CA THR A 51 10.87 -2.73 13.29
C THR A 51 10.06 -3.27 12.11
N LEU A 52 10.65 -4.12 11.28
CA LEU A 52 9.95 -4.73 10.13
C LEU A 52 8.81 -5.67 10.57
N GLU A 53 9.01 -6.45 11.62
CA GLU A 53 7.96 -7.29 12.20
C GLU A 53 6.77 -6.45 12.70
N ASN A 54 7.02 -5.31 13.33
CA ASN A 54 5.97 -4.39 13.76
C ASN A 54 5.23 -3.78 12.56
N GLN A 55 5.94 -3.37 11.52
CA GLN A 55 5.33 -2.87 10.28
C GLN A 55 4.45 -3.94 9.62
N LEU A 56 4.91 -5.19 9.62
CA LEU A 56 4.12 -6.31 9.09
C LEU A 56 2.79 -6.47 9.85
N GLN A 57 2.80 -6.34 11.18
CA GLN A 57 1.58 -6.41 11.99
C GLN A 57 0.60 -5.27 11.68
N GLU A 58 1.10 -4.08 11.40
CA GLU A 58 0.26 -2.95 10.99
C GLU A 58 -0.44 -3.23 9.66
N TYR A 59 0.26 -3.78 8.68
CA TYR A 59 -0.36 -4.17 7.41
C TYR A 59 -1.40 -5.29 7.57
N TYR A 60 -1.17 -6.26 8.44
CA TYR A 60 -2.19 -7.26 8.76
C TYR A 60 -3.44 -6.65 9.38
N THR A 61 -3.29 -5.65 10.22
CA THR A 61 -4.42 -4.94 10.82
C THR A 61 -5.24 -4.20 9.75
N ILE A 62 -4.59 -3.50 8.84
CA ILE A 62 -5.26 -2.80 7.73
C ILE A 62 -5.96 -3.79 6.81
N GLU A 63 -5.32 -4.90 6.48
CA GLU A 63 -5.91 -5.97 5.68
C GLU A 63 -7.17 -6.54 6.34
N SER A 64 -7.10 -6.83 7.62
CA SER A 64 -8.25 -7.34 8.40
C SER A 64 -9.41 -6.36 8.40
N GLU A 65 -9.15 -5.07 8.58
CA GLU A 65 -10.17 -4.03 8.50
C GLU A 65 -10.79 -3.93 7.10
N ALA A 66 -9.98 -4.07 6.04
CA ALA A 66 -10.47 -4.06 4.67
C ALA A 66 -11.41 -5.24 4.40
N TYR A 67 -11.07 -6.43 4.84
CA TYR A 67 -11.95 -7.60 4.73
C TYR A 67 -13.23 -7.44 5.55
N THR A 68 -13.15 -6.85 6.72
CA THR A 68 -14.33 -6.56 7.55
C THR A 68 -15.30 -5.62 6.82
N VAL A 69 -14.78 -4.56 6.22
CA VAL A 69 -15.60 -3.62 5.42
C VAL A 69 -16.24 -4.34 4.23
N ALA A 70 -15.48 -5.15 3.50
CA ALA A 70 -15.99 -5.91 2.38
C ALA A 70 -17.13 -6.85 2.80
N ALA A 71 -16.95 -7.58 3.91
CA ALA A 71 -17.97 -8.49 4.45
C ALA A 71 -19.26 -7.74 4.84
N LEU A 72 -19.13 -6.58 5.50
CA LEU A 72 -20.29 -5.75 5.88
C LEU A 72 -21.07 -5.22 4.68
N ARG A 73 -20.40 -5.02 3.55
CA ARG A 73 -20.99 -4.53 2.30
C ARG A 73 -21.47 -5.66 1.38
N GLY A 74 -21.19 -6.91 1.71
CA GLY A 74 -21.49 -8.06 0.86
C GLY A 74 -20.64 -8.08 -0.42
N TRP A 75 -19.44 -7.50 -0.40
CA TRP A 75 -18.53 -7.46 -1.54
C TRP A 75 -17.58 -8.63 -1.52
N GLU A 76 -17.51 -9.33 -2.64
CA GLU A 76 -16.42 -10.23 -2.95
C GLU A 76 -15.30 -9.44 -3.61
N LEU A 77 -14.11 -9.46 -3.01
CA LEU A 77 -12.94 -8.84 -3.60
C LEU A 77 -12.18 -9.89 -4.41
N PRO A 78 -11.69 -9.53 -5.62
CA PRO A 78 -10.88 -10.46 -6.41
C PRO A 78 -9.62 -10.84 -5.64
N ASP A 79 -9.16 -12.08 -5.82
CA ASP A 79 -7.86 -12.52 -5.32
C ASP A 79 -6.75 -11.68 -5.96
N CYS A 80 -5.76 -11.31 -5.16
CA CYS A 80 -4.59 -10.64 -5.70
C CYS A 80 -3.74 -11.65 -6.47
N ASP A 81 -3.24 -11.24 -7.65
CA ASP A 81 -2.34 -12.06 -8.44
C ASP A 81 -1.10 -12.48 -7.65
N PRO A 82 -0.59 -13.70 -7.85
CA PRO A 82 0.66 -14.14 -7.23
C PRO A 82 1.79 -13.17 -7.58
N MET A 83 2.40 -12.56 -6.56
CA MET A 83 3.45 -11.56 -6.75
C MET A 83 4.85 -12.19 -6.74
N GLN A 84 5.04 -13.26 -7.50
CA GLN A 84 6.31 -13.98 -7.60
C GLN A 84 7.45 -13.08 -8.06
N ASN A 85 7.16 -12.13 -8.95
CA ASN A 85 8.16 -11.17 -9.43
C ASN A 85 8.68 -10.27 -8.29
N LEU A 86 7.81 -9.89 -7.36
CA LEU A 86 8.22 -9.08 -6.19
C LEU A 86 9.16 -9.88 -5.29
N ILE A 87 8.85 -11.14 -5.00
CA ILE A 87 9.68 -12.03 -4.21
C ILE A 87 11.04 -12.27 -4.90
N SER A 88 11.02 -12.53 -6.19
CA SER A 88 12.23 -12.74 -7.01
C SER A 88 13.13 -11.50 -7.00
N ASN A 89 12.56 -10.30 -7.16
CA ASN A 89 13.30 -9.03 -7.15
C ASN A 89 13.96 -8.79 -5.79
N VAL A 90 13.25 -9.03 -4.69
CA VAL A 90 13.81 -8.91 -3.34
C VAL A 90 14.99 -9.85 -3.16
N ARG A 91 14.82 -11.12 -3.49
CA ARG A 91 15.88 -12.13 -3.39
C ARG A 91 17.10 -11.79 -4.23
N THR A 92 16.91 -11.34 -5.47
CA THR A 92 17.98 -10.96 -6.39
C THR A 92 18.78 -9.79 -5.83
N ARG A 93 18.11 -8.73 -5.38
CA ARG A 93 18.77 -7.55 -4.81
C ARG A 93 19.58 -7.90 -3.56
N LEU A 94 19.05 -8.77 -2.70
CA LEU A 94 19.73 -9.20 -1.48
C LEU A 94 20.92 -10.11 -1.76
N LYS A 95 20.86 -10.98 -2.77
CA LYS A 95 21.99 -11.80 -3.22
C LYS A 95 23.14 -10.97 -3.79
N LEU A 96 22.81 -9.86 -4.47
CA LEU A 96 23.78 -8.93 -5.04
C LEU A 96 24.40 -8.00 -4.00
N SER A 97 23.88 -8.00 -2.76
CA SER A 97 24.43 -7.18 -1.68
C SER A 97 25.72 -7.77 -1.18
N ARG A 98 26.82 -7.14 -1.52
CA ARG A 98 28.15 -7.48 -0.95
C ARG A 98 28.38 -6.61 0.28
N GLY A 99 28.38 -7.22 1.48
CA GLY A 99 28.94 -6.65 2.69
C GLY A 99 27.97 -6.03 3.71
N ASN A 100 26.87 -5.37 3.33
CA ASN A 100 25.90 -4.80 4.28
C ASN A 100 24.45 -4.96 3.81
N PRO A 101 23.82 -6.10 4.13
CA PRO A 101 22.43 -6.36 3.75
C PRO A 101 21.46 -5.38 4.39
N ASP A 102 21.72 -4.85 5.58
CA ASP A 102 20.83 -3.92 6.29
C ASP A 102 20.60 -2.65 5.48
N LYS A 103 21.64 -2.08 4.91
CA LYS A 103 21.54 -0.87 4.09
C LYS A 103 20.64 -1.08 2.87
N ILE A 104 20.79 -2.21 2.20
CA ILE A 104 19.96 -2.54 1.03
C ILE A 104 18.51 -2.79 1.43
N ILE A 105 18.28 -3.46 2.54
CA ILE A 105 16.94 -3.67 3.10
C ILE A 105 16.27 -2.32 3.38
N VAL A 106 16.97 -1.42 4.04
CA VAL A 106 16.44 -0.08 4.37
C VAL A 106 16.10 0.70 3.12
N ASP A 107 16.99 0.71 2.13
CA ASP A 107 16.74 1.37 0.84
C ASP A 107 15.52 0.81 0.13
N MET A 108 15.38 -0.51 0.10
CA MET A 108 14.23 -1.18 -0.54
C MET A 108 12.91 -0.81 0.13
N VAL A 109 12.88 -0.81 1.46
CA VAL A 109 11.67 -0.49 2.23
C VAL A 109 11.28 0.98 2.04
N ILE A 110 12.24 1.90 2.10
CA ILE A 110 11.98 3.34 1.86
C ILE A 110 11.47 3.57 0.45
N GLN A 111 12.11 3.01 -0.56
CA GLN A 111 11.69 3.16 -1.96
C GLN A 111 10.27 2.64 -2.18
N ARG A 112 9.96 1.47 -1.61
CA ARG A 112 8.65 0.87 -1.70
C ARG A 112 7.58 1.73 -1.05
N ASN A 113 7.77 2.09 0.21
CA ASN A 113 6.81 2.88 0.95
C ASN A 113 6.60 4.26 0.31
N THR A 114 7.64 4.88 -0.22
CA THR A 114 7.54 6.15 -0.94
C THR A 114 6.69 6.01 -2.20
N LYS A 115 6.91 4.96 -2.98
CA LYS A 115 6.13 4.68 -4.19
C LYS A 115 4.65 4.44 -3.85
N GLU A 116 4.37 3.61 -2.86
CA GLU A 116 3.00 3.30 -2.47
C GLU A 116 2.30 4.50 -1.84
N PHE A 117 3.02 5.33 -1.09
CA PHE A 117 2.51 6.59 -0.57
C PHE A 117 2.09 7.56 -1.70
N ILE A 118 2.94 7.74 -2.71
CA ILE A 118 2.62 8.58 -3.87
C ILE A 118 1.41 8.03 -4.63
N ASN A 119 1.38 6.73 -4.87
CA ASN A 119 0.24 6.08 -5.52
C ASN A 119 -1.04 6.22 -4.70
N GLY A 120 -0.94 6.08 -3.39
CA GLY A 120 -2.05 6.25 -2.46
C GLY A 120 -2.62 7.67 -2.47
N LEU A 121 -1.77 8.69 -2.51
CA LEU A 121 -2.19 10.09 -2.64
C LEU A 121 -2.96 10.33 -3.95
N LYS A 122 -2.42 9.85 -5.06
CA LYS A 122 -3.08 9.97 -6.38
C LYS A 122 -4.43 9.26 -6.39
N ASN A 123 -4.50 8.06 -5.82
CA ASN A 123 -5.76 7.32 -5.72
C ASN A 123 -6.77 8.06 -4.85
N HIS A 124 -6.34 8.59 -3.70
CA HIS A 124 -7.21 9.32 -2.78
C HIS A 124 -7.87 10.54 -3.45
N GLU A 125 -7.15 11.26 -4.29
CA GLU A 125 -7.69 12.40 -5.06
C GLU A 125 -8.67 11.96 -6.16
N ASN A 126 -8.52 10.77 -6.72
CA ASN A 126 -9.36 10.23 -7.80
C ASN A 126 -10.67 9.59 -7.31
N PHE A 127 -10.83 9.42 -6.00
CA PHE A 127 -12.04 8.90 -5.42
C PHE A 127 -12.98 10.06 -5.06
N GLY A 128 -14.20 10.02 -5.63
CA GLY A 128 -15.25 10.98 -5.30
C GLY A 128 -15.86 10.75 -3.92
N ASN A 129 -17.20 10.78 -3.84
CA ASN A 129 -17.92 10.48 -2.60
C ASN A 129 -17.75 9.01 -2.22
N VAL A 130 -16.69 8.74 -1.47
CA VAL A 130 -16.38 7.42 -0.94
C VAL A 130 -16.98 7.30 0.45
N ASP A 131 -17.45 6.11 0.78
CA ASP A 131 -17.81 5.73 2.14
C ASP A 131 -16.74 6.21 3.14
N LEU A 132 -17.17 6.91 4.19
CA LEU A 132 -16.27 7.48 5.20
C LEU A 132 -15.34 6.43 5.81
N ARG A 133 -15.84 5.21 6.03
CA ARG A 133 -15.04 4.12 6.62
C ARG A 133 -13.90 3.69 5.70
N ILE A 134 -14.14 3.64 4.39
CA ILE A 134 -13.12 3.31 3.38
C ILE A 134 -12.12 4.46 3.24
N SER A 135 -12.61 5.70 3.20
CA SER A 135 -11.75 6.89 3.18
C SER A 135 -10.83 6.95 4.40
N THR A 136 -11.35 6.65 5.57
CA THR A 136 -10.56 6.57 6.82
C THR A 136 -9.50 5.48 6.75
N LEU A 137 -9.84 4.33 6.19
CA LEU A 137 -8.88 3.22 6.01
C LEU A 137 -7.78 3.57 5.00
N SER A 138 -8.14 4.26 3.92
CA SER A 138 -7.16 4.80 2.96
C SER A 138 -6.19 5.77 3.62
N GLN A 139 -6.68 6.69 4.45
CA GLN A 139 -5.85 7.62 5.20
C GLN A 139 -4.94 6.88 6.19
N LYS A 140 -5.46 5.87 6.87
CA LYS A 140 -4.68 5.02 7.78
C LYS A 140 -3.52 4.33 7.06
N LEU A 141 -3.73 3.85 5.83
CA LEU A 141 -2.66 3.27 5.02
C LEU A 141 -1.60 4.31 4.66
N LEU A 142 -1.99 5.51 4.25
CA LEU A 142 -1.07 6.60 3.96
C LEU A 142 -0.24 6.99 5.18
N ASP A 143 -0.85 7.09 6.33
CA ASP A 143 -0.17 7.39 7.59
C ASP A 143 0.81 6.28 7.99
N CYS A 144 0.44 5.03 7.77
CA CYS A 144 1.30 3.87 7.98
C CYS A 144 2.55 3.93 7.07
N GLU A 145 2.38 4.19 5.78
CA GLU A 145 3.49 4.32 4.83
C GLU A 145 4.46 5.44 5.24
N THR A 146 3.93 6.59 5.64
CA THR A 146 4.73 7.73 6.11
C THR A 146 5.50 7.37 7.39
N ALA A 147 4.84 6.77 8.36
CA ALA A 147 5.47 6.35 9.61
C ALA A 147 6.57 5.31 9.36
N ASN A 148 6.34 4.38 8.46
CA ASN A 148 7.31 3.34 8.11
C ASN A 148 8.57 3.92 7.46
N ILE A 149 8.43 4.91 6.58
CA ILE A 149 9.57 5.65 6.01
C ILE A 149 10.40 6.31 7.11
N LEU A 150 9.75 7.01 8.04
CA LEU A 150 10.42 7.68 9.14
C LEU A 150 11.12 6.71 10.09
N GLN A 151 10.53 5.56 10.34
CA GLN A 151 11.15 4.50 11.14
C GLN A 151 12.41 3.94 10.48
N MET A 152 12.41 3.78 9.16
CA MET A 152 13.58 3.29 8.43
C MET A 152 14.72 4.32 8.39
N LYS A 153 14.42 5.60 8.46
CA LYS A 153 15.42 6.68 8.41
C LYS A 153 16.53 6.51 9.44
N ARG A 154 16.22 6.02 10.64
CA ARG A 154 17.22 5.80 11.70
C ARG A 154 18.23 4.70 11.39
N PHE A 155 18.00 3.89 10.38
CA PHE A 155 18.88 2.82 9.95
C PHE A 155 19.72 3.20 8.70
N LEU A 156 19.57 4.41 8.19
CA LEU A 156 20.37 4.94 7.08
C LEU A 156 21.83 5.19 7.48
#